data_2064883b5b9ee97d4a121a4856e3b09e
#
_entry.id   2064883b5b9ee97d4a121a4856e3b09e
#
_cell.length_a   1.000
_cell.length_b   1.000
_cell.length_c   1.000
_cell.angle_alpha   90.00
_cell.angle_beta   90.00
_cell.angle_gamma   90.00
#
_symmetry.space_group_name_H-M   'P 1'
#
loop_
_entity.id
_entity.type
_entity.pdbx_description
1 polymer ?
#
loop_
_entity_poly.entity_id
_entity_poly.type
_entity_poly.pdbx_seq_one_letter_code
_entity_poly.pdbx_strand_id
1 'polypeptide(L)'
;MKVDAQGHEEKDIRRLREFATFDKLSDNDLRRIVSAAHHTSTSAPLPLIHEQTPSDACYILLTGEAGVYVGRDRVAVVGPGEVIGESALRRGKLRSATVTTTGPAEVLRIERDDLGRLLDEMPALRETMDATAARHAAAAAPEQPPKPKPTHRRVDAQVPTELVERFEQAAEGAGVRVSAALEDALTQWIERNGTG
;
A
#
# COMPACT_ATOMS: atom_id res chain seq x y z
N MET A 1 20.88 34.50 -6.10
CA MET A 1 20.39 33.16 -5.78
C MET A 1 19.03 33.09 -5.05
N LYS A 2 18.32 34.21 -4.77
CA LYS A 2 16.94 34.19 -4.21
C LYS A 2 15.85 34.22 -5.29
N VAL A 3 16.18 34.58 -6.51
CA VAL A 3 15.20 34.77 -7.60
C VAL A 3 14.73 33.43 -8.19
N ASP A 4 15.58 32.40 -8.18
CA ASP A 4 15.24 31.07 -8.74
C ASP A 4 14.28 30.29 -7.86
N ALA A 5 14.37 30.43 -6.53
CA ALA A 5 13.49 29.73 -5.59
C ALA A 5 12.04 30.24 -5.67
N GLN A 6 11.82 31.55 -5.78
CA GLN A 6 10.47 32.12 -5.92
C GLN A 6 9.82 31.78 -7.25
N GLY A 7 10.59 31.67 -8.33
CA GLY A 7 10.08 31.27 -9.64
C GLY A 7 9.61 29.81 -9.67
N HIS A 8 10.29 28.93 -8.94
CA HIS A 8 9.87 27.52 -8.80
C HIS A 8 8.62 27.39 -7.92
N GLU A 9 8.56 28.11 -6.82
CA GLU A 9 7.42 28.11 -5.91
C GLU A 9 6.12 28.54 -6.61
N GLU A 10 6.13 29.62 -7.38
CA GLU A 10 4.97 30.08 -8.15
C GLU A 10 4.56 29.07 -9.25
N LYS A 11 5.52 28.40 -9.87
CA LYS A 11 5.28 27.36 -10.87
C LYS A 11 4.59 26.16 -10.23
N ASP A 12 5.03 25.73 -9.05
CA ASP A 12 4.48 24.60 -8.33
C ASP A 12 3.07 24.90 -7.81
N ILE A 13 2.83 26.12 -7.30
CA ILE A 13 1.47 26.56 -6.91
C ILE A 13 0.50 26.48 -8.10
N ARG A 14 0.90 26.97 -9.27
CA ARG A 14 0.07 26.92 -10.48
C ARG A 14 -0.23 25.47 -10.88
N ARG A 15 0.76 24.58 -10.82
CA ARG A 15 0.57 23.14 -11.11
C ARG A 15 -0.37 22.48 -10.13
N LEU A 16 -0.21 22.72 -8.82
CA LEU A 16 -1.12 22.19 -7.82
C LEU A 16 -2.56 22.64 -8.08
N ARG A 17 -2.78 23.88 -8.53
CA ARG A 17 -4.08 24.42 -8.87
C ARG A 17 -4.76 23.68 -10.04
N GLU A 18 -4.00 23.11 -10.95
CA GLU A 18 -4.51 22.37 -12.11
C GLU A 18 -5.01 20.97 -11.74
N PHE A 19 -4.60 20.45 -10.57
CA PHE A 19 -4.99 19.10 -10.15
C PHE A 19 -6.31 19.11 -9.38
N ALA A 20 -7.25 18.26 -9.82
CA ALA A 20 -8.54 18.10 -9.16
C ALA A 20 -8.42 17.70 -7.68
N THR A 21 -7.31 17.06 -7.29
CA THR A 21 -7.02 16.69 -5.90
C THR A 21 -6.98 17.92 -4.98
N PHE A 22 -6.57 19.08 -5.49
CA PHE A 22 -6.37 20.32 -4.70
C PHE A 22 -7.36 21.43 -5.04
N ASP A 23 -8.44 21.15 -5.79
CA ASP A 23 -9.42 22.12 -6.28
C ASP A 23 -10.14 22.89 -5.15
N LYS A 24 -10.30 22.26 -3.99
CA LYS A 24 -10.95 22.83 -2.80
C LYS A 24 -10.03 23.72 -1.95
N LEU A 25 -8.73 23.76 -2.26
CA LEU A 25 -7.76 24.52 -1.49
C LEU A 25 -7.67 25.97 -2.01
N SER A 26 -7.49 26.92 -1.11
CA SER A 26 -7.22 28.31 -1.47
C SER A 26 -5.80 28.49 -1.99
N ASP A 27 -5.51 29.61 -2.69
CA ASP A 27 -4.14 29.94 -3.11
C ASP A 27 -3.18 30.08 -1.92
N ASN A 28 -3.67 30.53 -0.79
CA ASN A 28 -2.89 30.61 0.42
C ASN A 28 -2.53 29.22 0.96
N ASP A 29 -3.47 28.27 0.89
CA ASP A 29 -3.24 26.88 1.30
C ASP A 29 -2.19 26.22 0.40
N LEU A 30 -2.29 26.44 -0.93
CA LEU A 30 -1.31 25.90 -1.87
C LEU A 30 0.10 26.50 -1.64
N ARG A 31 0.20 27.81 -1.35
CA ARG A 31 1.49 28.41 -0.97
C ARG A 31 2.08 27.75 0.27
N ARG A 32 1.27 27.50 1.27
CA ARG A 32 1.73 26.86 2.52
C ARG A 32 2.23 25.44 2.27
N ILE A 33 1.56 24.67 1.41
CA ILE A 33 1.99 23.33 1.02
C ILE A 33 3.35 23.41 0.30
N VAL A 34 3.48 24.28 -0.71
CA VAL A 34 4.72 24.41 -1.48
C VAL A 34 5.87 24.93 -0.62
N SER A 35 5.62 25.89 0.25
CA SER A 35 6.65 26.43 1.17
C SER A 35 7.14 25.41 2.22
N ALA A 36 6.31 24.41 2.56
CA ALA A 36 6.67 23.32 3.47
C ALA A 36 7.28 22.11 2.76
N ALA A 37 7.30 22.12 1.43
CA ALA A 37 7.77 21.01 0.62
C ALA A 37 9.18 21.25 0.07
N HIS A 38 9.88 20.14 -0.20
CA HIS A 38 11.13 20.13 -0.95
C HIS A 38 10.86 19.66 -2.38
N HIS A 39 11.09 20.54 -3.36
CA HIS A 39 11.00 20.19 -4.77
C HIS A 39 12.18 19.31 -5.19
N THR A 40 11.90 18.20 -5.83
CA THR A 40 12.89 17.28 -6.39
C THR A 40 12.54 16.97 -7.84
N SER A 41 13.53 17.06 -8.73
CA SER A 41 13.43 16.70 -10.13
C SER A 41 14.39 15.55 -10.43
N THR A 42 13.95 14.59 -11.22
CA THR A 42 14.78 13.46 -11.66
C THR A 42 14.64 13.24 -13.16
N SER A 43 15.72 12.85 -13.81
CA SER A 43 15.74 12.43 -15.22
C SER A 43 15.72 10.91 -15.42
N ALA A 44 15.81 10.15 -14.33
CA ALA A 44 15.85 8.69 -14.31
C ALA A 44 14.87 8.15 -13.25
N PRO A 45 14.53 6.86 -13.26
CA PRO A 45 13.75 6.24 -12.22
C PRO A 45 14.35 6.50 -10.83
N LEU A 46 13.52 7.00 -9.90
CA LEU A 46 13.91 7.36 -8.54
C LEU A 46 13.00 6.62 -7.54
N PRO A 47 13.55 5.81 -6.63
CA PRO A 47 12.80 5.27 -5.51
C PRO A 47 12.37 6.40 -4.55
N LEU A 48 11.07 6.58 -4.35
CA LEU A 48 10.49 7.54 -3.41
C LEU A 48 10.22 6.90 -2.06
N ILE A 49 9.73 5.67 -2.08
CA ILE A 49 9.30 4.90 -0.91
C ILE A 49 9.77 3.46 -1.05
N HIS A 50 10.24 2.87 0.03
CA HIS A 50 10.54 1.44 0.14
C HIS A 50 9.56 0.74 1.07
N GLU A 51 9.02 -0.39 0.64
CA GLU A 51 8.16 -1.25 1.45
C GLU A 51 8.84 -1.65 2.77
N GLN A 52 8.06 -1.78 3.85
CA GLN A 52 8.51 -2.16 5.19
C GLN A 52 9.49 -1.17 5.85
N THR A 53 9.69 0.02 5.30
CA THR A 53 10.46 1.08 5.96
C THR A 53 9.58 1.99 6.81
N PRO A 54 10.14 2.69 7.82
CA PRO A 54 9.42 3.73 8.54
C PRO A 54 8.93 4.85 7.60
N SER A 55 7.78 5.43 7.94
CA SER A 55 7.24 6.56 7.20
C SER A 55 7.83 7.86 7.73
N ASP A 56 8.52 8.62 6.90
CA ASP A 56 9.19 9.88 7.23
C ASP A 56 8.63 11.08 6.45
N ALA A 57 8.14 10.87 5.25
CA ALA A 57 7.63 11.91 4.37
C ALA A 57 6.47 11.41 3.51
N CYS A 58 5.70 12.32 2.90
CA CYS A 58 4.82 12.04 1.78
C CYS A 58 5.29 12.81 0.54
N TYR A 59 4.76 12.44 -0.61
CA TYR A 59 5.13 13.03 -1.90
C TYR A 59 3.90 13.44 -2.68
N ILE A 60 3.98 14.56 -3.40
CA ILE A 60 3.00 14.97 -4.40
C ILE A 60 3.70 14.87 -5.76
N LEU A 61 3.17 14.08 -6.68
CA LEU A 61 3.72 13.95 -8.01
C LEU A 61 3.27 15.14 -8.87
N LEU A 62 4.21 15.95 -9.33
CA LEU A 62 3.94 17.11 -10.18
C LEU A 62 3.96 16.76 -11.67
N THR A 63 4.91 15.92 -12.07
CA THR A 63 5.05 15.42 -13.45
C THR A 63 5.60 14.00 -13.45
N GLY A 64 5.39 13.28 -14.56
CA GLY A 64 5.86 11.91 -14.71
C GLY A 64 4.87 10.90 -14.13
N GLU A 65 5.32 9.69 -13.95
CA GLU A 65 4.55 8.57 -13.39
C GLU A 65 5.39 7.79 -12.38
N ALA A 66 4.72 7.14 -11.43
CA ALA A 66 5.38 6.23 -10.51
C ALA A 66 4.64 4.89 -10.40
N GLY A 67 5.39 3.80 -10.43
CA GLY A 67 4.88 2.45 -10.20
C GLY A 67 4.83 2.15 -8.70
N VAL A 68 3.73 1.53 -8.28
CA VAL A 68 3.52 1.02 -6.91
C VAL A 68 3.68 -0.49 -6.92
N TYR A 69 4.56 -1.01 -6.04
CA TYR A 69 4.93 -2.43 -5.99
C TYR A 69 4.73 -2.98 -4.59
N VAL A 70 4.15 -4.18 -4.51
CA VAL A 70 4.10 -4.99 -3.29
C VAL A 70 4.95 -6.24 -3.55
N GLY A 71 6.06 -6.36 -2.85
CA GLY A 71 7.08 -7.33 -3.20
C GLY A 71 7.65 -7.06 -4.61
N ARG A 72 7.39 -7.98 -5.56
CA ARG A 72 7.84 -7.85 -6.97
C ARG A 72 6.71 -7.47 -7.93
N ASP A 73 5.48 -7.44 -7.46
CA ASP A 73 4.31 -7.22 -8.31
C ASP A 73 3.95 -5.73 -8.37
N ARG A 74 3.83 -5.20 -9.58
CA ARG A 74 3.31 -3.86 -9.80
C ARG A 74 1.80 -3.88 -9.65
N VAL A 75 1.31 -3.26 -8.57
CA VAL A 75 -0.11 -3.26 -8.21
C VAL A 75 -0.85 -2.01 -8.68
N ALA A 76 -0.14 -0.90 -8.94
CA ALA A 76 -0.73 0.33 -9.45
C ALA A 76 0.30 1.21 -10.15
N VAL A 77 -0.20 2.20 -10.87
CA VAL A 77 0.55 3.36 -11.39
C VAL A 77 -0.13 4.61 -10.88
N VAL A 78 0.66 5.57 -10.42
CA VAL A 78 0.20 6.89 -9.96
C VAL A 78 0.74 7.97 -10.88
N GLY A 79 -0.10 8.95 -11.17
CA GLY A 79 0.18 10.06 -12.08
C GLY A 79 0.22 11.42 -11.38
N PRO A 80 0.39 12.50 -12.16
CA PRO A 80 0.44 13.86 -11.63
C PRO A 80 -0.82 14.22 -10.82
N GLY A 81 -0.61 14.97 -9.73
CA GLY A 81 -1.66 15.35 -8.78
C GLY A 81 -1.96 14.30 -7.71
N GLU A 82 -1.35 13.12 -7.78
CA GLU A 82 -1.50 12.09 -6.74
C GLU A 82 -0.59 12.35 -5.55
N VAL A 83 -1.12 12.07 -4.36
CA VAL A 83 -0.38 12.11 -3.09
C VAL A 83 0.01 10.70 -2.70
N ILE A 84 1.28 10.51 -2.39
CA ILE A 84 1.89 9.19 -2.20
C ILE A 84 2.44 9.07 -0.78
N GLY A 85 2.05 8.01 -0.06
CA GLY A 85 2.63 7.66 1.24
C GLY A 85 1.99 8.35 2.45
N GLU A 86 0.93 9.12 2.28
CA GLU A 86 0.20 9.85 3.33
C GLU A 86 -0.43 8.91 4.35
N SER A 87 -0.97 7.78 3.92
CA SER A 87 -1.69 6.83 4.80
C SER A 87 -0.80 6.20 5.86
N ALA A 88 0.40 5.76 5.49
CA ALA A 88 1.35 5.18 6.43
C ALA A 88 1.90 6.25 7.38
N LEU A 89 2.15 7.46 6.86
CA LEU A 89 2.65 8.59 7.63
C LEU A 89 1.68 8.99 8.74
N ARG A 90 0.40 9.16 8.41
CA ARG A 90 -0.67 9.54 9.35
C ARG A 90 -0.95 8.48 10.40
N ARG A 91 -0.83 7.19 10.05
CA ARG A 91 -1.11 6.06 10.95
C ARG A 91 0.10 5.60 11.75
N GLY A 92 1.28 6.18 11.53
CA GLY A 92 2.53 5.75 12.16
C GLY A 92 2.91 4.31 11.83
N LYS A 93 2.49 3.81 10.67
CA LYS A 93 2.76 2.44 10.21
C LYS A 93 3.96 2.39 9.28
N LEU A 94 4.52 1.20 9.11
CA LEU A 94 5.49 0.94 8.06
C LEU A 94 4.84 1.10 6.68
N ARG A 95 5.66 1.41 5.69
CA ARG A 95 5.25 1.50 4.29
C ARG A 95 4.69 0.17 3.79
N SER A 96 3.52 0.20 3.17
CA SER A 96 2.85 -1.00 2.65
C SER A 96 3.28 -1.38 1.24
N ALA A 97 4.02 -0.51 0.55
CA ALA A 97 4.48 -0.72 -0.82
C ALA A 97 5.76 0.06 -1.11
N THR A 98 6.50 -0.37 -2.12
CA THR A 98 7.57 0.38 -2.76
C THR A 98 6.98 1.26 -3.85
N VAL A 99 7.41 2.53 -3.93
CA VAL A 99 7.00 3.45 -4.99
C VAL A 99 8.23 4.01 -5.67
N THR A 100 8.32 3.84 -6.99
CA THR A 100 9.46 4.29 -7.79
C THR A 100 8.96 5.01 -9.03
N THR A 101 9.51 6.19 -9.36
CA THR A 101 9.19 6.86 -10.63
C THR A 101 9.63 5.98 -11.80
N THR A 102 8.87 6.00 -12.90
CA THR A 102 9.16 5.14 -14.08
C THR A 102 10.12 5.80 -15.07
N GLY A 103 10.42 7.09 -14.87
CA GLY A 103 11.28 7.91 -15.73
C GLY A 103 11.44 9.31 -15.15
N PRO A 104 11.62 10.33 -16.02
CA PRO A 104 11.71 11.71 -15.60
C PRO A 104 10.47 12.14 -14.83
N ALA A 105 10.65 12.77 -13.68
CA ALA A 105 9.56 13.19 -12.81
C ALA A 105 9.95 14.40 -11.96
N GLU A 106 8.96 15.18 -11.55
CA GLU A 106 9.10 16.24 -10.55
C GLU A 106 8.14 15.92 -9.39
N VAL A 107 8.63 16.00 -8.15
CA VAL A 107 7.85 15.69 -6.94
C VAL A 107 8.07 16.76 -5.88
N LEU A 108 7.04 17.01 -5.07
CA LEU A 108 7.15 17.74 -3.80
C LEU A 108 7.22 16.72 -2.67
N ARG A 109 8.30 16.74 -1.90
CA ARG A 109 8.48 15.93 -0.69
C ARG A 109 8.13 16.76 0.53
N ILE A 110 7.20 16.28 1.35
CA ILE A 110 6.76 16.94 2.59
C ILE A 110 7.13 16.01 3.75
N GLU A 111 7.91 16.55 4.69
CA GLU A 111 8.31 15.81 5.90
C GLU A 111 7.11 15.52 6.81
N ARG A 112 7.22 14.50 7.66
CA ARG A 112 6.17 14.09 8.60
C ARG A 112 5.67 15.25 9.46
N ASP A 113 6.59 16.00 10.06
CA ASP A 113 6.25 17.06 11.02
C ASP A 113 5.59 18.24 10.32
N ASP A 114 6.04 18.56 9.10
CA ASP A 114 5.44 19.61 8.27
C ASP A 114 4.04 19.21 7.80
N LEU A 115 3.86 17.98 7.36
CA LEU A 115 2.54 17.47 7.01
C LEU A 115 1.60 17.50 8.22
N GLY A 116 2.09 17.09 9.40
CA GLY A 116 1.31 17.14 10.64
C GLY A 116 0.79 18.56 10.92
N ARG A 117 1.66 19.55 10.88
CA ARG A 117 1.29 20.97 11.07
C ARG A 117 0.27 21.46 10.02
N LEU A 118 0.51 21.15 8.75
CA LEU A 118 -0.41 21.52 7.66
C LEU A 118 -1.80 20.89 7.87
N LEU A 119 -1.88 19.64 8.27
CA LEU A 119 -3.15 18.94 8.52
C LEU A 119 -3.90 19.51 9.75
N ASP A 120 -3.18 19.95 10.77
CA ASP A 120 -3.79 20.53 11.96
C ASP A 120 -4.34 21.94 11.69
N GLU A 121 -3.70 22.70 10.82
CA GLU A 121 -4.04 24.08 10.52
C GLU A 121 -4.98 24.22 9.30
N MET A 122 -5.10 23.17 8.46
CA MET A 122 -5.84 23.21 7.20
C MET A 122 -6.86 22.06 7.10
N PRO A 123 -8.09 22.25 7.59
CA PRO A 123 -9.14 21.21 7.52
C PRO A 123 -9.42 20.74 6.08
N ALA A 124 -9.41 21.63 5.10
CA ALA A 124 -9.62 21.29 3.69
C ALA A 124 -8.53 20.36 3.14
N LEU A 125 -7.26 20.53 3.56
CA LEU A 125 -6.19 19.61 3.21
C LEU A 125 -6.41 18.23 3.85
N ARG A 126 -6.87 18.20 5.09
CA ARG A 126 -7.20 16.93 5.77
C ARG A 126 -8.27 16.15 5.02
N GLU A 127 -9.35 16.82 4.61
CA GLU A 127 -10.43 16.21 3.80
C GLU A 127 -9.89 15.68 2.46
N THR A 128 -9.05 16.45 1.79
CA THR A 128 -8.40 16.07 0.53
C THR A 128 -7.53 14.82 0.71
N MET A 129 -6.72 14.77 1.77
CA MET A 129 -5.89 13.61 2.10
C MET A 129 -6.71 12.37 2.45
N ASP A 130 -7.82 12.54 3.19
CA ASP A 130 -8.74 11.44 3.52
C ASP A 130 -9.39 10.86 2.26
N ALA A 131 -9.84 11.71 1.34
CA ALA A 131 -10.42 11.28 0.07
C ALA A 131 -9.39 10.55 -0.81
N THR A 132 -8.14 11.03 -0.85
CA THR A 132 -7.05 10.39 -1.60
C THR A 132 -6.70 9.02 -1.00
N ALA A 133 -6.56 8.94 0.32
CA ALA A 133 -6.31 7.67 1.02
C ALA A 133 -7.43 6.64 0.79
N ALA A 134 -8.69 7.08 0.76
CA ALA A 134 -9.83 6.22 0.45
C ALA A 134 -9.79 5.70 -0.99
N ARG A 135 -9.45 6.55 -1.97
CA ARG A 135 -9.27 6.15 -3.37
C ARG A 135 -8.15 5.13 -3.54
N HIS A 136 -6.99 5.37 -2.92
CA HIS A 136 -5.86 4.44 -2.97
C HIS A 136 -6.20 3.11 -2.29
N ALA A 137 -6.93 3.12 -1.17
CA ALA A 137 -7.40 1.91 -0.51
C ALA A 137 -8.39 1.11 -1.38
N ALA A 138 -9.27 1.80 -2.10
CA ALA A 138 -10.21 1.18 -3.03
C ALA A 138 -9.50 0.62 -4.29
N ALA A 139 -8.50 1.34 -4.81
CA ALA A 139 -7.69 0.91 -5.96
C ALA A 139 -6.68 -0.20 -5.58
N ALA A 140 -6.17 -0.18 -4.36
CA ALA A 140 -5.30 -1.21 -3.80
C ALA A 140 -6.09 -2.37 -3.18
N ALA A 141 -7.41 -2.24 -3.03
CA ALA A 141 -8.28 -3.39 -2.89
C ALA A 141 -8.15 -4.14 -4.23
N PRO A 142 -7.43 -5.28 -4.29
CA PRO A 142 -7.37 -6.01 -5.53
C PRO A 142 -8.83 -6.29 -5.91
N GLU A 143 -9.20 -6.18 -7.18
CA GLU A 143 -10.07 -7.19 -7.78
C GLU A 143 -9.33 -8.52 -7.56
N GLN A 144 -9.35 -8.97 -6.32
CA GLN A 144 -8.97 -10.34 -6.06
C GLN A 144 -10.03 -11.14 -6.80
N PRO A 145 -9.65 -11.87 -7.86
CA PRO A 145 -10.36 -13.10 -8.10
C PRO A 145 -10.44 -13.75 -6.73
N PRO A 146 -11.62 -14.21 -6.28
CA PRO A 146 -11.81 -14.71 -4.91
C PRO A 146 -10.59 -15.56 -4.61
N LYS A 147 -9.82 -15.18 -3.57
CA LYS A 147 -8.59 -15.92 -3.20
C LYS A 147 -8.99 -17.36 -3.29
N PRO A 148 -8.35 -18.20 -4.12
CA PRO A 148 -8.72 -19.61 -4.18
C PRO A 148 -8.78 -20.01 -2.72
N LYS A 149 -9.95 -20.45 -2.27
CA LYS A 149 -10.15 -20.86 -0.88
C LYS A 149 -8.97 -21.75 -0.59
N PRO A 150 -8.19 -21.50 0.48
CA PRO A 150 -6.99 -22.28 0.70
C PRO A 150 -7.40 -23.72 0.56
N THR A 151 -6.82 -24.42 -0.42
CA THR A 151 -7.12 -25.82 -0.71
C THR A 151 -6.87 -26.69 0.52
N HIS A 152 -6.12 -26.16 1.49
CA HIS A 152 -5.80 -26.80 2.76
C HIS A 152 -6.10 -25.83 3.91
N ARG A 153 -6.83 -26.29 4.91
CA ARG A 153 -7.12 -25.60 6.16
C ARG A 153 -6.55 -26.40 7.31
N ARG A 154 -5.83 -25.73 8.21
CA ARG A 154 -5.42 -26.37 9.45
C ARG A 154 -6.65 -26.68 10.31
N VAL A 155 -6.75 -27.91 10.76
CA VAL A 155 -7.76 -28.39 11.72
C VAL A 155 -7.03 -28.73 13.01
N ASP A 156 -7.36 -28.04 14.09
CA ASP A 156 -6.82 -28.33 15.42
C ASP A 156 -7.85 -29.18 16.16
N ALA A 157 -7.52 -30.43 16.42
CA ALA A 157 -8.33 -31.37 17.16
C ALA A 157 -7.49 -32.10 18.23
N GLN A 158 -8.08 -32.32 19.41
CA GLN A 158 -7.46 -33.17 20.41
C GLN A 158 -7.82 -34.63 20.12
N VAL A 159 -6.81 -35.41 19.77
CA VAL A 159 -6.95 -36.83 19.46
C VAL A 159 -6.10 -37.63 20.46
N PRO A 160 -6.58 -38.78 20.98
CA PRO A 160 -5.78 -39.63 21.85
C PRO A 160 -4.44 -40.01 21.22
N THR A 161 -3.35 -39.90 21.96
CA THR A 161 -1.98 -40.14 21.46
C THR A 161 -1.85 -41.52 20.83
N GLU A 162 -2.41 -42.53 21.46
CA GLU A 162 -2.41 -43.91 20.98
C GLU A 162 -3.06 -44.07 19.58
N LEU A 163 -4.10 -43.29 19.28
CA LEU A 163 -4.74 -43.26 17.97
C LEU A 163 -3.89 -42.59 16.91
N VAL A 164 -3.20 -41.50 17.29
CA VAL A 164 -2.28 -40.80 16.40
C VAL A 164 -1.10 -41.67 16.02
N GLU A 165 -0.45 -42.32 17.01
CA GLU A 165 0.67 -43.26 16.77
C GLU A 165 0.30 -44.38 15.84
N ARG A 166 -0.87 -44.99 16.05
CA ARG A 166 -1.37 -46.06 15.17
C ARG A 166 -1.67 -45.57 13.76
N PHE A 167 -2.16 -44.37 13.62
CA PHE A 167 -2.42 -43.76 12.32
C PHE A 167 -1.12 -43.46 11.57
N GLU A 168 -0.12 -42.92 12.25
CA GLU A 168 1.20 -42.63 11.69
C GLU A 168 1.90 -43.93 11.22
N GLN A 169 1.89 -44.97 12.06
CA GLN A 169 2.45 -46.27 11.70
C GLN A 169 1.74 -46.90 10.49
N ALA A 170 0.42 -46.76 10.41
CA ALA A 170 -0.34 -47.27 9.27
C ALA A 170 -0.03 -46.49 7.97
N ALA A 171 0.10 -45.20 8.04
CA ALA A 171 0.48 -44.35 6.91
C ALA A 171 1.91 -44.65 6.42
N GLU A 172 2.85 -44.84 7.35
CA GLU A 172 4.22 -45.24 7.05
C GLU A 172 4.30 -46.63 6.42
N GLY A 173 3.59 -47.58 6.98
CA GLY A 173 3.51 -48.94 6.43
C GLY A 173 2.88 -48.99 5.03
N ALA A 174 1.99 -48.06 4.70
CA ALA A 174 1.41 -47.89 3.38
C ALA A 174 2.27 -47.05 2.40
N GLY A 175 3.37 -46.48 2.88
CA GLY A 175 4.23 -45.61 2.06
C GLY A 175 3.59 -44.25 1.70
N VAL A 176 2.61 -43.81 2.47
CA VAL A 176 1.87 -42.54 2.21
C VAL A 176 2.21 -41.52 3.28
N ARG A 177 2.24 -40.22 2.87
CA ARG A 177 2.43 -39.16 3.86
C ARG A 177 1.23 -39.07 4.79
N VAL A 178 1.47 -38.82 6.07
CA VAL A 178 0.42 -38.71 7.12
C VAL A 178 -0.67 -37.69 6.71
N SER A 179 -0.30 -36.57 6.09
CA SER A 179 -1.28 -35.56 5.59
C SER A 179 -2.20 -36.14 4.51
N ALA A 180 -1.66 -36.93 3.57
CA ALA A 180 -2.44 -37.54 2.50
C ALA A 180 -3.37 -38.64 3.04
N ALA A 181 -2.88 -39.43 4.00
CA ALA A 181 -3.70 -40.44 4.68
C ALA A 181 -4.84 -39.80 5.49
N LEU A 182 -4.58 -38.61 6.10
CA LEU A 182 -5.60 -37.89 6.85
C LEU A 182 -6.68 -37.29 5.91
N GLU A 183 -6.27 -36.73 4.76
CA GLU A 183 -7.21 -36.26 3.73
C GLU A 183 -8.14 -37.40 3.25
N ASP A 184 -7.58 -38.58 2.98
CA ASP A 184 -8.33 -39.73 2.56
C ASP A 184 -9.31 -40.23 3.65
N ALA A 185 -8.85 -40.31 4.90
CA ALA A 185 -9.68 -40.68 6.03
C ALA A 185 -10.84 -39.71 6.26
N LEU A 186 -10.59 -38.38 6.17
CA LEU A 186 -11.63 -37.38 6.27
C LEU A 186 -12.63 -37.45 5.11
N THR A 187 -12.16 -37.65 3.89
CA THR A 187 -12.99 -37.79 2.70
C THR A 187 -13.91 -39.01 2.85
N GLN A 188 -13.38 -40.20 3.23
CA GLN A 188 -14.16 -41.38 3.46
C GLN A 188 -15.17 -41.22 4.59
N TRP A 189 -14.84 -40.49 5.65
CA TRP A 189 -15.75 -40.23 6.75
C TRP A 189 -16.93 -39.35 6.30
N ILE A 190 -16.65 -38.30 5.51
CA ILE A 190 -17.68 -37.41 4.94
C ILE A 190 -18.61 -38.20 4.00
N GLU A 191 -18.06 -39.03 3.13
CA GLU A 191 -18.87 -39.87 2.20
C GLU A 191 -19.80 -40.81 2.95
N ARG A 192 -19.37 -41.37 4.09
CA ARG A 192 -20.19 -42.26 4.91
C ARG A 192 -21.22 -41.56 5.78
N ASN A 193 -20.96 -40.30 6.21
CA ASN A 193 -21.78 -39.64 7.21
C ASN A 193 -22.35 -38.29 6.71
N GLY A 194 -21.97 -37.82 5.53
CA GLY A 194 -22.40 -36.56 4.93
C GLY A 194 -23.64 -36.71 4.07
N THR A 195 -24.74 -37.17 4.67
CA THR A 195 -26.07 -37.10 4.06
C THR A 195 -26.84 -35.95 4.69
N GLY A 196 -26.92 -34.80 3.98
CA GLY A 196 -27.75 -33.67 4.38
C GLY A 196 -27.66 -32.57 3.37
#